data_921f8b656f754f9fb77d24db139d4d60
#
_entry.id   921f8b656f754f9fb77d24db139d4d60
#
_cell.length_a   1.000
_cell.length_b   1.000
_cell.length_c   1.000
_cell.angle_alpha   90.00
_cell.angle_beta   90.00
_cell.angle_gamma   90.00
#
_symmetry.space_group_name_H-M   'P 1'
#
loop_
_entity.id
_entity.type
_entity.pdbx_description
1 polymer ?
#
loop_
_entity_poly.entity_id
_entity_poly.type
_entity_poly.pdbx_seq_one_letter_code
_entity_poly.pdbx_strand_id
1 'polypeptide(L)'
;MSKKILLAGESWMSYTTHVKGFDSFYTSTYETGEKWLKEALEEAGYEVEFMPNHIAAEAFPYTVEELKNYDCVILSDIGANTLLLPVETFTKSIKKPDRAKVIRDYVLEGAINGWRIFDILRCGCKREMA
;
A
#
# COMPACT_ATOMS: atom_id res chain seq x y z
N MET A 1 9.58 -24.01 3.50
CA MET A 1 8.42 -23.10 3.49
C MET A 1 8.78 -21.77 2.87
N SER A 2 8.03 -21.34 1.88
CA SER A 2 8.23 -20.02 1.28
C SER A 2 7.73 -18.93 2.23
N LYS A 3 8.50 -17.85 2.31
CA LYS A 3 8.10 -16.67 3.07
C LYS A 3 7.05 -15.89 2.30
N LYS A 4 6.09 -15.35 3.01
CA LYS A 4 4.99 -14.58 2.43
C LYS A 4 5.25 -13.09 2.58
N ILE A 5 5.13 -12.36 1.48
CA ILE A 5 5.35 -10.92 1.41
C ILE A 5 4.05 -10.23 0.98
N LEU A 6 3.66 -9.18 1.72
CA LEU A 6 2.59 -8.30 1.32
C LEU A 6 3.20 -7.07 0.62
N LEU A 7 2.81 -6.85 -0.63
CA LEU A 7 3.17 -5.66 -1.39
C LEU A 7 1.93 -4.78 -1.51
N ALA A 8 1.91 -3.67 -0.80
CA ALA A 8 0.79 -2.73 -0.77
C ALA A 8 1.14 -1.41 -1.47
N GLY A 9 0.23 -0.94 -2.29
CA GLY A 9 0.39 0.29 -3.06
C GLY A 9 0.65 0.02 -4.53
N GLU A 10 1.62 0.71 -5.11
CA GLU A 10 2.06 0.60 -6.52
C GLU A 10 0.92 0.58 -7.54
N SER A 11 -0.06 1.45 -7.33
CA SER A 11 -1.14 1.65 -8.26
C SER A 11 -1.58 3.12 -8.24
N TRP A 12 -1.99 3.62 -9.39
CA TRP A 12 -2.42 5.01 -9.53
C TRP A 12 -3.37 5.21 -10.71
N MET A 13 -4.07 6.32 -10.66
CA MET A 13 -4.86 6.79 -11.78
C MET A 13 -4.11 7.95 -12.45
N SER A 14 -3.90 7.84 -13.74
CA SER A 14 -3.35 8.93 -14.55
C SER A 14 -4.46 9.69 -15.24
N TYR A 15 -4.48 11.00 -15.07
CA TYR A 15 -5.44 11.89 -15.72
C TYR A 15 -4.68 12.81 -16.67
N THR A 16 -5.04 12.76 -17.95
CA THR A 16 -4.43 13.60 -18.96
C THR A 16 -5.48 14.53 -19.58
N THR A 17 -5.20 15.81 -19.59
CA THR A 17 -6.06 16.82 -20.22
C THR A 17 -5.36 17.34 -21.46
N HIS A 18 -6.05 17.27 -22.60
CA HIS A 18 -5.59 17.85 -23.86
C HIS A 18 -6.42 19.10 -24.15
N VAL A 19 -5.74 20.22 -24.25
CA VAL A 19 -6.37 21.52 -24.59
C VAL A 19 -5.94 21.93 -25.99
N LYS A 20 -6.92 22.14 -26.86
CA LYS A 20 -6.72 22.54 -28.25
C LYS A 20 -7.58 23.76 -28.55
N GLY A 21 -7.01 24.95 -28.32
CA GLY A 21 -7.79 26.18 -28.43
C GLY A 21 -8.91 26.24 -27.41
N PHE A 22 -10.15 26.25 -27.89
CA PHE A 22 -11.33 26.19 -27.01
C PHE A 22 -11.82 24.80 -26.68
N ASP A 23 -11.27 23.79 -27.34
CA ASP A 23 -11.63 22.41 -27.13
C ASP A 23 -10.69 21.76 -26.12
N SER A 24 -11.25 20.94 -25.24
CA SER A 24 -10.50 20.14 -24.31
C SER A 24 -11.13 18.76 -24.16
N PHE A 25 -10.30 17.74 -23.93
CA PHE A 25 -10.75 16.42 -23.59
C PHE A 25 -9.84 15.78 -22.55
N TYR A 26 -10.39 14.83 -21.81
CA TYR A 26 -9.69 14.15 -20.73
C TYR A 26 -9.56 12.67 -21.05
N THR A 27 -8.43 12.11 -20.66
CA THR A 27 -8.25 10.66 -20.62
C THR A 27 -7.86 10.27 -19.20
N SER A 28 -8.33 9.11 -18.76
CA SER A 28 -7.91 8.54 -17.49
C SER A 28 -7.49 7.09 -17.71
N THR A 29 -6.40 6.71 -17.06
CA THR A 29 -5.84 5.36 -17.17
C THR A 29 -5.47 4.86 -15.79
N TYR A 30 -5.87 3.62 -15.48
CA TYR A 30 -5.43 2.92 -14.29
C TYR A 30 -4.14 2.17 -14.60
N GLU A 31 -3.12 2.38 -13.77
CA GLU A 31 -1.80 1.78 -13.96
C GLU A 31 -1.30 1.18 -12.65
N THR A 32 -0.49 0.13 -12.76
CA THR A 32 0.18 -0.51 -11.64
C THR A 32 1.67 -0.66 -11.92
N GLY A 33 2.49 -0.60 -10.88
CA GLY A 33 3.95 -0.68 -10.99
C GLY A 33 4.58 -1.89 -10.31
N GLU A 34 3.79 -2.87 -9.88
CA GLU A 34 4.25 -4.01 -9.07
C GLU A 34 5.03 -5.05 -9.85
N LYS A 35 4.83 -5.13 -11.14
CA LYS A 35 5.27 -6.26 -11.99
C LYS A 35 6.73 -6.66 -11.76
N TRP A 36 7.66 -5.73 -11.88
CA TRP A 36 9.10 -6.02 -11.80
C TRP A 36 9.52 -6.51 -10.42
N LEU A 37 9.05 -5.85 -9.38
CA LEU A 37 9.36 -6.22 -8.00
C LEU A 37 8.72 -7.56 -7.64
N LYS A 38 7.47 -7.75 -8.00
CA LYS A 38 6.74 -9.00 -7.76
C LYS A 38 7.41 -10.19 -8.43
N GLU A 39 7.77 -10.06 -9.71
CA GLU A 39 8.47 -11.10 -10.45
C GLU A 39 9.83 -11.44 -9.82
N ALA A 40 10.60 -10.41 -9.45
CA ALA A 40 11.90 -10.61 -8.81
C ALA A 40 11.79 -11.35 -7.47
N LEU A 41 10.81 -11.03 -6.67
CA LEU A 41 10.57 -11.69 -5.38
C LEU A 41 10.09 -13.12 -5.55
N GLU A 42 9.22 -13.37 -6.52
CA GLU A 42 8.74 -14.72 -6.84
C GLU A 42 9.87 -15.61 -7.37
N GLU A 43 10.75 -15.08 -8.21
CA GLU A 43 11.95 -15.79 -8.68
C GLU A 43 12.89 -16.14 -7.53
N ALA A 44 12.96 -15.30 -6.50
CA ALA A 44 13.74 -15.55 -5.31
C ALA A 44 13.11 -16.60 -4.37
N GLY A 45 11.92 -17.10 -4.69
CA GLY A 45 11.23 -18.13 -3.92
C GLY A 45 10.24 -17.62 -2.88
N TYR A 46 9.91 -16.32 -2.91
CA TYR A 46 8.91 -15.74 -2.02
C TYR A 46 7.50 -15.82 -2.61
N GLU A 47 6.52 -15.95 -1.74
CA GLU A 47 5.11 -15.81 -2.11
C GLU A 47 4.71 -14.34 -1.93
N VAL A 48 4.25 -13.68 -2.99
CA VAL A 48 3.91 -12.25 -2.96
C VAL A 48 2.41 -12.06 -3.15
N GLU A 49 1.79 -11.40 -2.18
CA GLU A 49 0.42 -10.91 -2.29
C GLU A 49 0.46 -9.43 -2.64
N PHE A 50 -0.07 -9.07 -3.81
CA PHE A 50 -0.17 -7.69 -4.25
C PHE A 50 -1.52 -7.09 -3.85
N MET A 51 -1.45 -5.93 -3.21
CA MET A 51 -2.62 -5.20 -2.74
C MET A 51 -2.57 -3.77 -3.28
N PRO A 52 -3.21 -3.49 -4.43
CA PRO A 52 -3.23 -2.14 -4.98
C PRO A 52 -3.93 -1.15 -4.05
N ASN A 53 -3.70 0.14 -4.26
CA ASN A 53 -4.15 1.20 -3.34
C ASN A 53 -5.63 1.15 -2.99
N HIS A 54 -6.51 0.92 -3.97
CA HIS A 54 -7.96 0.87 -3.72
C HIS A 54 -8.36 -0.35 -2.91
N ILE A 55 -7.65 -1.46 -3.07
CA ILE A 55 -7.86 -2.66 -2.24
C ILE A 55 -7.26 -2.46 -0.85
N ALA A 56 -6.08 -1.85 -0.78
CA ALA A 56 -5.42 -1.56 0.50
C ALA A 56 -6.25 -0.61 1.38
N ALA A 57 -6.94 0.34 0.78
CA ALA A 57 -7.82 1.25 1.52
C ALA A 57 -8.89 0.50 2.32
N GLU A 58 -9.37 -0.63 1.83
CA GLU A 58 -10.41 -1.44 2.46
C GLU A 58 -9.88 -2.68 3.18
N ALA A 59 -8.93 -3.37 2.56
CA ALA A 59 -8.53 -4.72 2.97
C ALA A 59 -7.18 -4.79 3.67
N PHE A 60 -6.41 -3.71 3.72
CA PHE A 60 -5.15 -3.72 4.47
C PHE A 60 -5.43 -4.07 5.93
N PRO A 61 -4.64 -4.98 6.55
CA PRO A 61 -4.92 -5.46 7.89
C PRO A 61 -5.11 -4.36 8.95
N TYR A 62 -6.09 -4.57 9.82
CA TYR A 62 -6.42 -3.66 10.92
C TYR A 62 -5.78 -4.05 12.24
N THR A 63 -5.16 -5.22 12.31
CA THR A 63 -4.53 -5.73 13.52
C THR A 63 -3.14 -6.25 13.24
N VAL A 64 -2.29 -6.24 14.27
CA VAL A 64 -0.93 -6.80 14.20
C VAL A 64 -1.00 -8.30 13.95
N GLU A 65 -1.99 -8.99 14.52
CA GLU A 65 -2.16 -10.44 14.34
C GLU A 65 -2.38 -10.82 12.88
N GLU A 66 -3.14 -10.03 12.14
CA GLU A 66 -3.33 -10.23 10.71
C GLU A 66 -2.05 -9.97 9.92
N LEU A 67 -1.29 -8.92 10.29
CA LEU A 67 0.00 -8.60 9.65
C LEU A 67 1.06 -9.68 9.90
N LYS A 68 0.99 -10.39 11.01
CA LYS A 68 1.93 -11.48 11.34
C LYS A 68 1.86 -12.66 10.37
N ASN A 69 0.82 -12.76 9.55
CA ASN A 69 0.73 -13.73 8.48
C ASN A 69 1.77 -13.49 7.38
N TYR A 70 2.38 -12.30 7.37
CA TYR A 70 3.41 -11.93 6.41
C TYR A 70 4.77 -11.82 7.10
N ASP A 71 5.81 -12.34 6.46
CA ASP A 71 7.19 -12.22 6.92
C ASP A 71 7.77 -10.84 6.61
N CYS A 72 7.24 -10.19 5.59
CA CYS A 72 7.64 -8.86 5.18
C CYS A 72 6.45 -8.10 4.60
N VAL A 73 6.36 -6.82 4.91
CA VAL A 73 5.39 -5.90 4.31
C VAL A 73 6.15 -4.83 3.56
N ILE A 74 5.85 -4.68 2.29
CA ILE A 74 6.44 -3.64 1.44
C ILE A 74 5.35 -2.60 1.16
N LEU A 75 5.61 -1.37 1.57
CA LEU A 75 4.76 -0.22 1.27
C LEU A 75 5.42 0.58 0.17
N SER A 76 4.78 0.68 -0.96
CA SER A 76 5.34 1.36 -2.12
C SER A 76 4.28 2.21 -2.80
N ASP A 77 4.57 3.49 -2.94
CA ASP A 77 3.69 4.48 -3.57
C ASP A 77 2.25 4.45 -3.01
N ILE A 78 2.15 4.41 -1.69
CA ILE A 78 0.90 4.43 -0.96
C ILE A 78 0.83 5.65 -0.04
N GLY A 79 -0.27 6.38 -0.10
CA GLY A 79 -0.49 7.53 0.75
C GLY A 79 -0.92 7.15 2.16
N ALA A 80 -0.48 7.90 3.16
CA ALA A 80 -0.88 7.67 4.55
C ALA A 80 -2.39 7.68 4.73
N ASN A 81 -3.09 8.56 4.04
CA ASN A 81 -4.55 8.64 4.12
C ASN A 81 -5.27 7.39 3.58
N THR A 82 -4.65 6.66 2.67
CA THR A 82 -5.18 5.39 2.18
C THR A 82 -5.33 4.38 3.32
N LEU A 83 -4.40 4.40 4.26
CA LEU A 83 -4.39 3.54 5.43
C LEU A 83 -5.21 4.10 6.60
N LEU A 84 -5.27 5.42 6.74
CA LEU A 84 -5.95 6.09 7.85
C LEU A 84 -7.45 6.26 7.63
N LEU A 85 -7.87 6.44 6.39
CA LEU A 85 -9.23 6.83 6.03
C LEU A 85 -9.87 5.84 5.04
N PRO A 86 -10.34 4.68 5.52
CA PRO A 86 -11.06 3.74 4.66
C PRO A 86 -12.38 4.34 4.17
N VAL A 87 -12.89 3.82 3.07
CA VAL A 87 -14.12 4.30 2.42
C VAL A 87 -15.30 4.36 3.38
N GLU A 88 -15.42 3.38 4.28
CA GLU A 88 -16.51 3.34 5.26
C GLU A 88 -16.52 4.54 6.23
N THR A 89 -15.36 5.15 6.47
CA THR A 89 -15.29 6.38 7.28
C THR A 89 -16.04 7.52 6.61
N PHE A 90 -15.97 7.61 5.30
CA PHE A 90 -16.69 8.65 4.54
C PHE A 90 -18.14 8.31 4.26
N THR A 91 -18.44 7.04 3.96
CA THR A 91 -19.78 6.63 3.55
C THR A 91 -20.70 6.33 4.72
N LYS A 92 -20.17 5.84 5.84
CA LYS A 92 -20.95 5.39 7.01
C LYS A 92 -20.57 6.11 8.31
N SER A 93 -19.62 7.04 8.25
CA SER A 93 -19.09 7.75 9.44
C SER A 93 -18.59 6.80 10.53
N ILE A 94 -18.05 5.66 10.13
CA ILE A 94 -17.49 4.66 11.06
C ILE A 94 -16.03 4.96 11.32
N LYS A 95 -15.65 5.00 12.59
CA LYS A 95 -14.25 5.10 12.98
C LYS A 95 -13.61 3.71 12.97
N LYS A 96 -12.57 3.55 12.18
CA LYS A 96 -11.77 2.33 12.11
C LYS A 96 -10.47 2.49 12.88
N PRO A 97 -9.80 1.37 13.28
CA PRO A 97 -8.48 1.45 13.90
C PRO A 97 -7.46 2.17 13.02
N ASP A 98 -6.53 2.87 13.66
CA ASP A 98 -5.43 3.53 12.98
C ASP A 98 -4.41 2.50 12.49
N ARG A 99 -4.38 2.26 11.20
CA ARG A 99 -3.48 1.27 10.60
C ARG A 99 -2.03 1.70 10.56
N ALA A 100 -1.74 3.00 10.62
CA ALA A 100 -0.36 3.47 10.79
C ALA A 100 0.20 3.03 12.13
N LYS A 101 -0.61 3.06 13.18
CA LYS A 101 -0.25 2.54 14.50
C LYS A 101 -0.06 1.02 14.48
N VAL A 102 -0.91 0.31 13.77
CA VAL A 102 -0.79 -1.15 13.57
C VAL A 102 0.53 -1.50 12.90
N ILE A 103 0.92 -0.76 11.87
CA ILE A 103 2.20 -0.93 11.18
C ILE A 103 3.37 -0.67 12.15
N ARG A 104 3.29 0.39 12.93
CA ARG A 104 4.31 0.70 13.95
C ARG A 104 4.48 -0.44 14.94
N ASP A 105 3.39 -0.96 15.46
CA ASP A 105 3.42 -2.05 16.43
C ASP A 105 3.96 -3.35 15.81
N TYR A 106 3.62 -3.62 14.56
CA TYR A 106 4.18 -4.73 13.80
C TYR A 106 5.71 -4.62 13.65
N VAL A 107 6.22 -3.43 13.34
CA VAL A 107 7.66 -3.18 13.22
C VAL A 107 8.36 -3.37 14.55
N LEU A 108 7.79 -2.87 15.65
CA LEU A 108 8.36 -3.01 16.99
C LEU A 108 8.44 -4.48 17.42
N GLU A 109 7.40 -5.24 17.19
CA GLU A 109 7.41 -6.70 17.45
C GLU A 109 8.37 -7.42 16.52
N GLY A 110 8.49 -6.99 15.27
CA GLY A 110 9.39 -7.57 14.28
C GLY A 110 10.86 -7.41 14.62
N ALA A 111 11.24 -6.36 15.32
CA ALA A 111 12.61 -6.16 15.81
C ALA A 111 13.06 -7.33 16.70
N ILE A 112 12.12 -7.96 17.39
CA ILE A 112 12.36 -9.10 18.27
C ILE A 112 12.19 -10.43 17.54
N ASN A 113 11.16 -10.53 16.68
CA ASN A 113 10.70 -11.79 16.07
C ASN A 113 11.17 -12.00 14.61
N GLY A 114 11.84 -11.03 14.02
CA GLY A 114 12.52 -11.17 12.73
C GLY A 114 11.72 -10.84 11.47
N TRP A 115 10.48 -10.35 11.57
CA TRP A 115 9.78 -9.85 10.38
C TRP A 115 10.15 -8.39 10.09
N ARG A 116 9.94 -7.95 8.89
CA ARG A 116 10.42 -6.66 8.38
C ARG A 116 9.33 -5.88 7.67
N ILE A 117 9.52 -4.58 7.66
CA ILE A 117 8.79 -3.69 6.78
C ILE A 117 9.77 -2.91 5.92
N PHE A 118 9.46 -2.80 4.64
CA PHE A 118 10.15 -1.93 3.72
C PHE A 118 9.20 -0.83 3.27
N ASP A 119 9.65 0.39 3.41
CA ASP A 119 8.94 1.55 2.90
C ASP A 119 9.73 2.11 1.72
N ILE A 120 9.16 1.98 0.54
CA ILE A 120 9.71 2.57 -0.67
C ILE A 120 8.93 3.84 -0.92
N LEU A 121 9.21 4.87 -0.13
CA LEU A 121 8.60 6.17 -0.31
C LEU A 121 9.08 6.82 -1.61
N ARG A 122 8.20 6.88 -2.54
CA ARG A 122 8.37 7.61 -3.77
C ARG A 122 7.25 8.60 -3.99
N CYS A 123 7.03 9.46 -3.04
CA CYS A 123 6.18 10.59 -3.30
C CYS A 123 6.74 11.80 -2.61
N GLY A 124 6.78 12.93 -3.32
CA GLY A 124 7.27 14.20 -2.80
C GLY A 124 6.46 14.79 -1.63
N CYS A 125 5.74 13.98 -0.94
CA CYS A 125 5.17 14.31 0.36
C CYS A 125 6.07 13.72 1.43
N LYS A 126 7.08 14.50 1.80
CA LYS A 126 7.83 14.28 3.03
C LYS A 126 6.86 14.38 4.21
N ARG A 127 6.28 13.29 4.59
CA ARG A 127 5.85 13.09 5.97
C ARG A 127 6.53 11.85 6.45
N GLU A 128 7.52 12.08 7.30
CA GLU A 128 8.11 11.03 8.10
C GLU A 128 6.98 10.30 8.82
N MET A 129 6.81 9.02 8.50
CA MET A 129 6.08 8.14 9.37
C MET A 129 7.04 7.79 10.52
N ALA A 130 7.06 8.66 11.49
CA ALA A 130 7.72 8.38 12.75
C ALA A 130 6.84 7.48 13.60
#